data_3da119d9699181d47edfb7c9ff7440e1
#
_entry.id   3da119d9699181d47edfb7c9ff7440e1
#
_cell.length_a   1.000
_cell.length_b   1.000
_cell.length_c   1.000
_cell.angle_alpha   90.00
_cell.angle_beta   90.00
_cell.angle_gamma   90.00
#
_symmetry.space_group_name_H-M   'P 1'
#
loop_
_entity.id
_entity.type
_entity.pdbx_description
1 polymer ?
#
loop_
_entity_poly.entity_id
_entity_poly.type
_entity_poly.pdbx_seq_one_letter_code
_entity_poly.pdbx_strand_id
1 'polypeptide(L)'
;MKLNKPKHSLYRNGIYALEGFIEIVKNETSFKWQLLMFVVMSVVAWNLPIDFSYASILFLSLFIPVLAEVANSAIERVVDLVTKEYHVLAKQAKDAGATLVLLSLILTVGIWIAV
;
A
#
# COMPACT_ATOMS: atom_id res chain seq x y z
N MET A 1 -9.27 24.13 -20.06
CA MET A 1 -9.27 23.50 -18.73
C MET A 1 -8.11 22.52 -18.62
N LYS A 2 -7.36 22.60 -17.55
CA LYS A 2 -6.25 21.68 -17.30
C LYS A 2 -6.80 20.42 -16.62
N LEU A 3 -6.50 19.24 -17.19
CA LEU A 3 -6.91 17.98 -16.62
C LEU A 3 -5.90 17.51 -15.57
N ASN A 4 -6.37 16.81 -14.53
CA ASN A 4 -5.51 16.26 -13.50
C ASN A 4 -4.57 15.19 -14.05
N LYS A 5 -4.95 14.53 -15.13
CA LYS A 5 -4.14 13.54 -15.83
C LYS A 5 -4.29 13.78 -17.33
N PRO A 6 -3.58 14.78 -17.88
CA PRO A 6 -3.89 15.35 -19.20
C PRO A 6 -3.61 14.41 -20.39
N LYS A 7 -2.69 13.44 -20.21
CA LYS A 7 -2.37 12.50 -21.29
C LYS A 7 -2.49 11.07 -20.80
N HIS A 8 -3.09 10.24 -21.67
CA HIS A 8 -3.22 8.81 -21.43
C HIS A 8 -2.29 8.05 -22.37
N SER A 9 -1.27 7.40 -21.81
CA SER A 9 -0.39 6.48 -22.51
C SER A 9 0.24 5.56 -21.47
N LEU A 10 0.65 4.37 -21.89
CA LEU A 10 1.28 3.41 -20.99
C LEU A 10 2.55 3.99 -20.33
N TYR A 11 3.39 4.65 -21.12
CA TYR A 11 4.60 5.29 -20.62
C TYR A 11 4.27 6.38 -19.59
N ARG A 12 3.33 7.26 -19.91
CA ARG A 12 2.93 8.33 -18.99
C ARG A 12 2.26 7.80 -17.73
N ASN A 13 1.47 6.76 -17.85
CA ASN A 13 0.83 6.13 -16.68
C ASN A 13 1.87 5.55 -15.74
N GLY A 14 2.96 5.00 -16.27
CA GLY A 14 4.09 4.53 -15.47
C GLY A 14 4.77 5.68 -14.71
N ILE A 15 4.95 6.82 -15.36
CA ILE A 15 5.52 8.01 -14.71
C ILE A 15 4.58 8.52 -13.61
N TYR A 16 3.27 8.56 -13.84
CA TYR A 16 2.29 9.00 -12.83
C TYR A 16 2.31 8.06 -11.61
N ALA A 17 2.40 6.76 -11.84
CA ALA A 17 2.50 5.79 -10.76
C ALA A 17 3.76 6.01 -9.92
N LEU A 18 4.89 6.26 -10.56
CA LEU A 18 6.14 6.55 -9.86
C LEU A 18 6.05 7.85 -9.06
N GLU A 19 5.49 8.89 -9.65
CA GLU A 19 5.28 10.17 -8.97
C GLU A 19 4.38 9.99 -7.74
N GLY A 20 3.31 9.23 -7.87
CA GLY A 20 2.40 8.92 -6.75
C GLY A 20 3.09 8.16 -5.64
N PHE A 21 3.89 7.17 -5.98
CA PHE A 21 4.67 6.42 -5.01
C PHE A 21 5.64 7.31 -4.25
N ILE A 22 6.40 8.14 -4.96
CA ILE A 22 7.37 9.07 -4.35
C ILE A 22 6.65 10.06 -3.43
N GLU A 23 5.50 10.56 -3.86
CA GLU A 23 4.72 11.51 -3.07
C GLU A 23 4.25 10.89 -1.75
N ILE A 24 3.76 9.65 -1.78
CA ILE A 24 3.35 8.94 -0.56
C ILE A 24 4.55 8.72 0.36
N VAL A 25 5.68 8.27 -0.17
CA VAL A 25 6.89 8.04 0.62
C VAL A 25 7.35 9.34 1.30
N LYS A 26 7.31 10.46 0.59
CA LYS A 26 7.75 11.74 1.15
C LYS A 26 6.83 12.25 2.25
N ASN A 27 5.53 12.03 2.14
CA ASN A 27 4.55 12.71 2.98
C ASN A 27 3.93 11.83 4.06
N GLU A 28 4.16 10.51 4.04
CA GLU A 28 3.58 9.61 5.03
C GLU A 28 4.66 8.83 5.76
N THR A 29 4.86 9.17 7.03
CA THR A 29 5.86 8.51 7.87
C THR A 29 5.54 7.03 8.08
N SER A 30 4.27 6.67 8.24
CA SER A 30 3.84 5.28 8.39
C SER A 30 4.23 4.43 7.18
N PHE A 31 4.14 5.00 5.98
CA PHE A 31 4.53 4.30 4.76
C PHE A 31 6.03 4.04 4.69
N LYS A 32 6.84 4.97 5.18
CA LYS A 32 8.30 4.78 5.29
C LYS A 32 8.64 3.59 6.18
N TRP A 33 7.99 3.48 7.34
CA TRP A 33 8.16 2.35 8.24
C TRP A 33 7.73 1.04 7.60
N GLN A 34 6.63 1.08 6.85
CA GLN A 34 6.12 -0.10 6.15
C GLN A 34 7.09 -0.58 5.07
N LEU A 35 7.69 0.36 4.31
CA LEU A 35 8.71 0.02 3.32
C LEU A 35 9.98 -0.55 3.97
N LEU A 36 10.38 0.00 5.12
CA LEU A 36 11.51 -0.55 5.88
C LEU A 36 11.22 -1.99 6.30
N MET A 37 10.03 -2.25 6.83
CA MET A 37 9.62 -3.60 7.21
C MET A 37 9.58 -4.53 5.98
N PHE A 38 9.12 -4.04 4.84
CA PHE A 38 9.14 -4.79 3.58
C PHE A 38 10.56 -5.25 3.25
N VAL A 39 11.54 -4.35 3.33
CA VAL A 39 12.94 -4.69 3.04
C VAL A 39 13.48 -5.72 4.04
N VAL A 40 13.26 -5.50 5.33
CA VAL A 40 13.73 -6.40 6.39
C VAL A 40 13.13 -7.80 6.21
N MET A 41 11.82 -7.88 6.00
CA MET A 41 11.15 -9.19 5.86
C MET A 41 11.49 -9.86 4.53
N SER A 42 11.80 -9.09 3.48
CA SER A 42 12.31 -9.65 2.22
C SER A 42 13.65 -10.35 2.44
N VAL A 43 14.55 -9.72 3.19
CA VAL A 43 15.83 -10.33 3.55
C VAL A 43 15.61 -11.61 4.35
N VAL A 44 14.69 -11.58 5.31
CA VAL A 44 14.33 -12.76 6.10
C VAL A 44 13.83 -13.89 5.19
N ALA A 45 12.87 -13.60 4.31
CA ALA A 45 12.27 -14.61 3.44
C ALA A 45 13.33 -15.33 2.58
N TRP A 46 14.25 -14.57 2.00
CA TRP A 46 15.27 -15.12 1.09
C TRP A 46 16.43 -15.80 1.81
N ASN A 47 16.51 -15.67 3.15
CA ASN A 47 17.56 -16.31 3.96
C ASN A 47 17.02 -17.47 4.82
N LEU A 48 15.72 -17.79 4.74
CA LEU A 48 15.16 -18.95 5.40
C LEU A 48 15.59 -20.24 4.70
N PRO A 49 15.78 -21.33 5.45
CA PRO A 49 16.15 -22.64 4.87
C PRO A 49 14.92 -23.35 4.27
N ILE A 50 14.33 -22.75 3.25
CA ILE A 50 13.12 -23.26 2.58
C ILE A 50 13.34 -23.24 1.07
N ASP A 51 12.51 -23.99 0.34
CA ASP A 51 12.55 -24.00 -1.12
C ASP A 51 12.30 -22.63 -1.72
N PHE A 52 12.86 -22.39 -2.90
CA PHE A 52 12.68 -21.15 -3.64
C PHE A 52 11.20 -20.80 -3.83
N SER A 53 10.34 -21.81 -4.08
CA SER A 53 8.91 -21.60 -4.25
C SER A 53 8.28 -20.96 -3.01
N TYR A 54 8.60 -21.47 -1.83
CA TYR A 54 8.07 -20.96 -0.57
C TYR A 54 8.63 -19.57 -0.26
N ALA A 55 9.93 -19.36 -0.48
CA ALA A 55 10.53 -18.05 -0.28
C ALA A 55 9.89 -16.99 -1.21
N SER A 56 9.59 -17.37 -2.45
CA SER A 56 8.93 -16.51 -3.41
C SER A 56 7.51 -16.12 -2.94
N ILE A 57 6.75 -17.09 -2.42
CA ILE A 57 5.41 -16.84 -1.89
C ILE A 57 5.48 -15.86 -0.72
N LEU A 58 6.41 -16.07 0.22
CA LEU A 58 6.59 -15.16 1.36
C LEU A 58 6.97 -13.76 0.90
N PHE A 59 7.91 -13.66 -0.05
CA PHE A 59 8.33 -12.37 -0.58
C PHE A 59 7.16 -11.63 -1.25
N LEU A 60 6.44 -12.31 -2.14
CA LEU A 60 5.31 -11.70 -2.86
C LEU A 60 4.19 -11.28 -1.93
N SER A 61 3.97 -12.03 -0.83
CA SER A 61 2.95 -11.67 0.15
C SER A 61 3.22 -10.32 0.82
N LEU A 62 4.46 -9.89 0.86
CA LEU A 62 4.84 -8.61 1.47
C LEU A 62 4.33 -7.40 0.69
N PHE A 63 4.01 -7.57 -0.60
CA PHE A 63 3.40 -6.50 -1.40
C PHE A 63 1.95 -6.21 -0.99
N ILE A 64 1.25 -7.18 -0.40
CA ILE A 64 -0.18 -7.05 -0.08
C ILE A 64 -0.45 -5.86 0.87
N PRO A 65 0.25 -5.72 2.01
CA PRO A 65 0.04 -4.55 2.88
C PRO A 65 0.45 -3.23 2.21
N VAL A 66 1.46 -3.25 1.36
CA VAL A 66 1.89 -2.06 0.63
C VAL A 66 0.79 -1.59 -0.32
N LEU A 67 0.20 -2.52 -1.08
CA LEU A 67 -0.92 -2.21 -1.98
C LEU A 67 -2.11 -1.65 -1.21
N ALA A 68 -2.44 -2.27 -0.08
CA ALA A 68 -3.54 -1.82 0.77
C ALA A 68 -3.30 -0.42 1.32
N GLU A 69 -2.07 -0.12 1.74
CA GLU A 69 -1.73 1.20 2.28
C GLU A 69 -1.80 2.28 1.21
N VAL A 70 -1.35 2.00 -0.01
CA VAL A 70 -1.49 2.93 -1.14
C VAL A 70 -2.96 3.22 -1.41
N ALA A 71 -3.80 2.19 -1.42
CA ALA A 71 -5.25 2.36 -1.60
C ALA A 71 -5.86 3.18 -0.47
N ASN A 72 -5.49 2.90 0.79
CA ASN A 72 -5.98 3.66 1.93
C ASN A 72 -5.55 5.13 1.87
N SER A 73 -4.31 5.39 1.47
CA SER A 73 -3.82 6.77 1.30
C SER A 73 -4.63 7.52 0.24
N ALA A 74 -4.97 6.86 -0.87
CA ALA A 74 -5.81 7.46 -1.90
C ALA A 74 -7.22 7.78 -1.35
N ILE A 75 -7.80 6.87 -0.58
CA ILE A 75 -9.12 7.08 0.06
C ILE A 75 -9.07 8.29 1.00
N GLU A 76 -8.07 8.35 1.86
CA GLU A 76 -7.92 9.44 2.83
C GLU A 76 -7.80 10.79 2.13
N ARG A 77 -7.02 10.86 1.04
CA ARG A 77 -6.86 12.10 0.28
C ARG A 77 -8.14 12.54 -0.39
N VAL A 78 -8.90 11.60 -0.96
CA VAL A 78 -10.19 11.91 -1.57
C VAL A 78 -11.18 12.41 -0.53
N VAL A 79 -11.24 11.76 0.63
CA VAL A 79 -12.12 12.20 1.72
C VAL A 79 -11.75 13.59 2.20
N ASP A 80 -10.47 13.86 2.41
CA ASP A 80 -9.99 15.17 2.86
C ASP A 80 -10.21 16.28 1.83
N LEU A 81 -10.25 15.92 0.55
CA LEU A 81 -10.59 16.85 -0.51
C LEU A 81 -12.07 17.27 -0.43
N VAL A 82 -12.94 16.34 -0.04
CA VAL A 82 -14.38 16.60 0.11
C VAL A 82 -14.66 17.39 1.37
N THR A 83 -14.13 16.96 2.51
CA THR A 83 -14.28 17.67 3.79
C THR A 83 -13.19 17.25 4.78
N LYS A 84 -12.71 18.22 5.55
CA LYS A 84 -11.83 17.95 6.70
C LYS A 84 -12.60 18.01 8.02
N GLU A 85 -13.85 18.47 7.99
CA GLU A 85 -14.71 18.48 9.16
C GLU A 85 -15.27 17.08 9.41
N TYR A 86 -15.69 16.82 10.67
CA TYR A 86 -16.31 15.56 11.00
C TYR A 86 -17.62 15.39 10.22
N HIS A 87 -17.74 14.25 9.58
CA HIS A 87 -18.94 13.80 8.90
C HIS A 87 -19.00 12.28 8.99
N VAL A 88 -20.17 11.73 9.28
CA VAL A 88 -20.29 10.28 9.50
C VAL A 88 -19.85 9.47 8.29
N LEU A 89 -20.16 9.92 7.07
CA LEU A 89 -19.75 9.22 5.85
C LEU A 89 -18.24 9.31 5.62
N ALA A 90 -17.64 10.46 5.94
CA ALA A 90 -16.18 10.64 5.85
C ALA A 90 -15.47 9.69 6.82
N LYS A 91 -15.96 9.59 8.05
CA LYS A 91 -15.42 8.66 9.04
C LYS A 91 -15.55 7.22 8.57
N GLN A 92 -16.73 6.84 8.06
CA GLN A 92 -16.98 5.46 7.59
C GLN A 92 -16.08 5.10 6.41
N ALA A 93 -15.83 6.03 5.48
CA ALA A 93 -14.94 5.81 4.35
C ALA A 93 -13.49 5.59 4.82
N LYS A 94 -13.00 6.41 5.75
CA LYS A 94 -11.66 6.25 6.32
C LYS A 94 -11.54 4.96 7.13
N ASP A 95 -12.55 4.60 7.88
CA ASP A 95 -12.59 3.34 8.64
C ASP A 95 -12.55 2.13 7.71
N ALA A 96 -13.26 2.20 6.58
CA ALA A 96 -13.20 1.13 5.57
C ALA A 96 -11.80 0.99 4.97
N GLY A 97 -11.13 2.11 4.72
CA GLY A 97 -9.73 2.08 4.27
C GLY A 97 -8.80 1.45 5.31
N ALA A 98 -9.00 1.77 6.58
CA ALA A 98 -8.25 1.15 7.68
C ALA A 98 -8.53 -0.35 7.77
N THR A 99 -9.76 -0.76 7.53
CA THR A 99 -10.14 -2.19 7.48
C THR A 99 -9.38 -2.91 6.37
N LEU A 100 -9.27 -2.30 5.21
CA LEU A 100 -8.50 -2.86 4.10
C LEU A 100 -7.05 -3.17 4.52
N VAL A 101 -6.40 -2.22 5.19
CA VAL A 101 -5.04 -2.40 5.70
C VAL A 101 -4.98 -3.52 6.74
N LEU A 102 -5.91 -3.54 7.69
CA LEU A 102 -5.95 -4.57 8.72
C LEU A 102 -6.10 -5.97 8.11
N LEU A 103 -7.06 -6.14 7.20
CA LEU A 103 -7.28 -7.44 6.55
C LEU A 103 -6.08 -7.86 5.72
N SER A 104 -5.39 -6.91 5.08
CA SER A 104 -4.18 -7.21 4.31
C SER A 104 -3.06 -7.73 5.20
N LEU A 105 -2.90 -7.15 6.40
CA LEU A 105 -1.90 -7.61 7.37
C LEU A 105 -2.25 -9.01 7.88
N ILE A 106 -3.51 -9.27 8.18
CA ILE A 106 -3.97 -10.59 8.60
C ILE A 106 -3.68 -11.63 7.52
N LEU A 107 -3.96 -11.30 6.26
CA LEU A 107 -3.68 -12.20 5.15
C LEU A 107 -2.19 -12.49 5.02
N THR A 108 -1.35 -11.47 5.08
CA THR A 108 0.10 -11.65 4.97
C THR A 108 0.64 -12.50 6.11
N VAL A 109 0.25 -12.21 7.34
CA VAL A 109 0.66 -13.00 8.51
C VAL A 109 0.17 -14.45 8.37
N GLY A 110 -1.07 -14.63 7.91
CA GLY A 110 -1.61 -15.97 7.65
C GLY A 110 -0.80 -16.76 6.64
N ILE A 111 -0.35 -16.12 5.56
CA ILE A 111 0.51 -16.76 4.55
C ILE A 111 1.84 -17.18 5.17
N TRP A 112 2.45 -16.31 5.97
CA TRP A 112 3.73 -16.63 6.63
C TRP A 112 3.60 -17.77 7.62
N ILE A 113 2.50 -17.85 8.35
CA ILE A 113 2.24 -18.96 9.28
C ILE A 113 1.98 -20.25 8.50
N ALA A 114 1.24 -20.17 7.38
CA ALA A 114 0.89 -21.35 6.59
C ALA A 114 2.10 -21.94 5.85
N VAL A 115 3.06 -21.13 5.52
CA VAL A 115 4.30 -21.57 4.88
C VAL A 115 5.35 -21.87 5.96
#